data_b481fdce9cfd8b0c11bca653ce09d9e9
#
_entry.id   b481fdce9cfd8b0c11bca653ce09d9e9
#
_cell.length_a   1.000
_cell.length_b   1.000
_cell.length_c   1.000
_cell.angle_alpha   90.00
_cell.angle_beta   90.00
_cell.angle_gamma   90.00
#
_symmetry.space_group_name_H-M   'P 1'
#
loop_
_entity.id
_entity.type
_entity.pdbx_description
1 polymer ?
#
loop_
_entity_poly.entity_id
_entity_poly.type
_entity_poly.pdbx_seq_one_letter_code
_entity_poly.pdbx_strand_id
1 'polypeptide(L)'
;MNYEERDTYGIYKPRKNDGAGSRVDKGPGPNLMGADTLVGNDVYNQKDEDLGDIKEIMLDMRSGRIAYAVLSFGGFLGLGEKLFAVPWDALKLDTEHKRFVLNVAKDSLDGAPGFDRSDWPDMADPTWEKNIHAYYGTKPYTADVRTHR
;
A
#
# COMPACT_ATOMS: atom_id res chain seq x y z
N MET A 1 3.46 -8.71 -8.79
CA MET A 1 4.59 -8.00 -9.45
C MET A 1 5.13 -6.95 -8.49
N ASN A 2 6.43 -6.89 -8.37
CA ASN A 2 7.05 -5.85 -7.55
C ASN A 2 7.14 -4.53 -8.35
N TYR A 3 7.53 -3.45 -7.67
CA TYR A 3 7.48 -2.15 -8.32
C TYR A 3 8.51 -1.99 -9.45
N GLU A 4 9.58 -2.75 -9.43
CA GLU A 4 10.55 -2.72 -10.53
C GLU A 4 9.96 -3.32 -11.80
N GLU A 5 9.22 -4.42 -11.67
CA GLU A 5 8.56 -5.05 -12.80
C GLU A 5 7.43 -4.18 -13.36
N ARG A 6 6.84 -3.36 -12.53
CA ARG A 6 5.77 -2.46 -12.92
C ARG A 6 6.27 -1.12 -13.44
N ASP A 7 7.55 -0.90 -13.42
CA ASP A 7 8.15 0.37 -13.84
C ASP A 7 8.20 0.44 -15.36
N THR A 8 7.08 0.82 -15.94
CA THR A 8 6.89 0.84 -17.39
C THR A 8 7.91 1.70 -18.11
N TYR A 9 8.32 2.79 -17.48
CA TYR A 9 9.22 3.75 -18.11
C TYR A 9 10.68 3.56 -17.71
N GLY A 10 10.98 2.57 -16.87
CA GLY A 10 12.34 2.33 -16.40
C GLY A 10 12.88 3.43 -15.50
N ILE A 11 12.00 4.17 -14.82
CA ILE A 11 12.38 5.31 -13.99
C ILE A 11 13.10 4.87 -12.72
N TYR A 12 12.67 3.75 -12.16
CA TYR A 12 13.15 3.27 -10.86
C TYR A 12 14.21 2.19 -10.95
N LYS A 13 14.54 1.75 -12.15
CA LYS A 13 15.56 0.73 -12.32
C LYS A 13 16.93 1.31 -11.99
N PRO A 14 17.75 0.58 -11.24
CA PRO A 14 19.12 0.99 -11.02
C PRO A 14 19.82 1.08 -12.37
N ARG A 15 20.54 2.15 -12.59
CA ARG A 15 21.37 2.25 -13.78
C ARG A 15 22.57 1.36 -13.65
N LYS A 16 23.02 0.83 -14.77
CA LYS A 16 24.31 0.19 -14.78
C LYS A 16 25.34 1.23 -14.35
N ASN A 17 26.21 0.81 -13.48
CA ASN A 17 27.27 1.67 -13.03
C ASN A 17 28.17 2.02 -14.21
N ASP A 18 28.15 3.26 -14.60
CA ASP A 18 29.00 3.78 -15.69
C ASP A 18 30.30 4.38 -15.15
N GLY A 19 30.62 4.10 -13.91
CA GLY A 19 31.81 4.64 -13.25
C GLY A 19 31.57 5.97 -12.54
N ALA A 20 30.47 6.61 -12.77
CA ALA A 20 30.19 7.92 -12.17
C ALA A 20 29.57 7.82 -10.79
N GLY A 21 29.06 6.66 -10.41
CA GLY A 21 28.49 6.46 -9.10
C GLY A 21 27.19 7.17 -8.83
N SER A 22 26.59 7.80 -9.82
CA SER A 22 25.42 8.64 -9.62
C SER A 22 24.18 8.04 -10.28
N ARG A 23 23.80 6.88 -9.84
CA ARG A 23 22.64 6.16 -10.37
C ARG A 23 21.30 6.80 -10.00
N VAL A 24 21.33 7.82 -9.17
CA VAL A 24 20.10 8.48 -8.70
C VAL A 24 19.75 9.72 -9.49
N ASP A 25 20.50 10.00 -10.54
CA ASP A 25 20.37 11.26 -11.26
C ASP A 25 19.21 11.29 -12.24
N LYS A 26 18.54 10.17 -12.43
CA LYS A 26 17.39 10.11 -13.34
C LYS A 26 16.19 9.54 -12.63
N GLY A 27 15.04 9.99 -13.09
CA GLY A 27 13.80 9.70 -12.48
C GLY A 27 13.43 10.77 -11.46
N PRO A 28 12.36 10.55 -10.70
CA PRO A 28 11.80 11.56 -9.81
C PRO A 28 12.53 11.75 -8.49
N GLY A 29 13.55 10.96 -8.24
CA GLY A 29 14.30 11.05 -6.99
C GLY A 29 14.10 9.84 -6.11
N PRO A 30 14.92 9.70 -5.07
CA PRO A 30 14.95 8.47 -4.27
C PRO A 30 13.71 8.25 -3.40
N ASN A 31 12.96 9.30 -3.11
CA ASN A 31 11.82 9.23 -2.19
C ASN A 31 10.48 9.46 -2.88
N LEU A 32 10.45 9.54 -4.19
CA LEU A 32 9.24 9.76 -4.95
C LEU A 32 8.96 8.57 -5.85
N MET A 33 7.70 8.16 -5.91
CA MET A 33 7.31 7.05 -6.76
C MET A 33 5.92 7.32 -7.31
N GLY A 34 5.72 6.97 -8.57
CA GLY A 34 4.42 7.16 -9.21
C GLY A 34 3.36 6.24 -8.63
N ALA A 35 2.16 6.76 -8.45
CA ALA A 35 1.07 5.97 -7.88
C ALA A 35 0.74 4.76 -8.76
N ASP A 36 0.80 4.92 -10.06
CA ASP A 36 0.52 3.81 -10.98
C ASP A 36 1.54 2.68 -10.84
N THR A 37 2.78 3.03 -10.52
CA THR A 37 3.82 2.02 -10.26
C THR A 37 3.51 1.22 -9.01
N LEU A 38 2.91 1.85 -8.01
CA LEU A 38 2.58 1.19 -6.75
C LEU A 38 1.38 0.25 -6.85
N VAL A 39 0.38 0.61 -7.67
CA VAL A 39 -0.78 -0.25 -7.85
C VAL A 39 -0.35 -1.54 -8.55
N GLY A 40 -0.71 -2.67 -7.98
CA GLY A 40 -0.29 -3.98 -8.46
C GLY A 40 0.94 -4.54 -7.76
N ASN A 41 1.53 -3.76 -6.84
CA ASN A 41 2.67 -4.25 -6.06
C ASN A 41 2.24 -5.35 -5.11
N ASP A 42 3.13 -6.32 -4.95
CA ASP A 42 2.93 -7.39 -4.00
C ASP A 42 3.09 -6.88 -2.57
N VAL A 43 2.31 -7.46 -1.66
CA VAL A 43 2.41 -7.18 -0.24
C VAL A 43 2.70 -8.50 0.48
N TYR A 44 3.72 -8.48 1.33
CA TYR A 44 4.15 -9.64 2.09
C TYR A 44 4.17 -9.29 3.58
N ASN A 45 4.17 -10.30 4.43
CA ASN A 45 4.42 -10.06 5.86
C ASN A 45 5.87 -10.38 6.18
N GLN A 46 6.22 -10.26 7.47
CA GLN A 46 7.59 -10.49 7.90
C GLN A 46 8.02 -11.95 7.83
N LYS A 47 7.08 -12.86 7.68
CA LYS A 47 7.35 -14.30 7.48
C LYS A 47 7.41 -14.66 6.01
N ASP A 48 7.44 -13.67 5.14
CA ASP A 48 7.52 -13.85 3.69
C ASP A 48 6.28 -14.53 3.10
N GLU A 49 5.15 -14.39 3.78
CA GLU A 49 3.87 -14.87 3.27
C GLU A 49 3.25 -13.82 2.35
N ASP A 50 2.70 -14.25 1.24
CA ASP A 50 2.03 -13.39 0.27
C ASP A 50 0.66 -12.98 0.81
N LEU A 51 0.46 -11.68 1.01
CA LEU A 51 -0.80 -11.13 1.50
C LEU A 51 -1.65 -10.51 0.39
N GLY A 52 -1.25 -10.68 -0.86
CA GLY A 52 -1.96 -10.13 -2.00
C GLY A 52 -1.22 -8.97 -2.62
N ASP A 53 -1.96 -8.11 -3.30
CA ASP A 53 -1.37 -6.98 -3.99
C ASP A 53 -2.21 -5.73 -3.82
N ILE A 54 -1.57 -4.58 -4.05
CA ILE A 54 -2.25 -3.29 -3.96
C ILE A 54 -3.16 -3.14 -5.16
N LYS A 55 -4.45 -2.99 -4.90
CA LYS A 55 -5.47 -2.81 -5.92
C LYS A 55 -5.77 -1.35 -6.18
N GLU A 56 -5.74 -0.54 -5.12
CA GLU A 56 -6.06 0.86 -5.21
C GLU A 56 -5.35 1.63 -4.11
N ILE A 57 -5.13 2.90 -4.34
CA ILE A 57 -4.56 3.81 -3.34
C ILE A 57 -5.58 4.92 -3.12
N MET A 58 -6.01 5.09 -1.88
CA MET A 58 -7.02 6.07 -1.53
C MET A 58 -6.35 7.35 -1.04
N LEU A 59 -6.55 8.41 -1.78
CA LEU A 59 -5.99 9.72 -1.45
C LEU A 59 -7.02 10.56 -0.72
N ASP A 60 -6.58 11.24 0.32
CA ASP A 60 -7.39 12.30 0.91
C ASP A 60 -7.21 13.55 0.06
N MET A 61 -8.22 13.91 -0.68
CA MET A 61 -8.15 15.02 -1.63
C MET A 61 -8.04 16.38 -0.95
N ARG A 62 -8.36 16.46 0.32
CA ARG A 62 -8.25 17.71 1.08
C ARG A 62 -6.82 18.02 1.50
N SER A 63 -6.07 16.98 1.90
CA SER A 63 -4.71 17.14 2.40
C SER A 63 -3.65 16.72 1.39
N GLY A 64 -4.03 15.96 0.36
CA GLY A 64 -3.08 15.37 -0.57
C GLY A 64 -2.33 14.16 0.00
N ARG A 65 -2.74 13.66 1.16
CA ARG A 65 -2.09 12.52 1.80
C ARG A 65 -2.70 11.21 1.34
N ILE A 66 -1.87 10.18 1.31
CA ILE A 66 -2.38 8.82 1.09
C ILE A 66 -3.01 8.35 2.40
N ALA A 67 -4.28 7.98 2.33
CA ALA A 67 -5.01 7.51 3.51
C ALA A 67 -4.89 6.00 3.68
N TYR A 68 -5.19 5.26 2.61
CA TYR A 68 -5.24 3.80 2.66
C TYR A 68 -4.70 3.21 1.36
N ALA A 69 -4.14 2.01 1.47
CA ALA A 69 -3.99 1.14 0.32
C ALA A 69 -5.09 0.08 0.41
N VAL A 70 -5.72 -0.21 -0.72
CA VAL A 70 -6.71 -1.27 -0.79
C VAL A 70 -6.03 -2.51 -1.35
N LEU A 71 -5.96 -3.56 -0.55
CA LEU A 71 -5.34 -4.81 -0.93
C LEU A 71 -6.38 -5.77 -1.47
N SER A 72 -6.01 -6.49 -2.52
CA SER A 72 -6.77 -7.61 -3.03
C SER A 72 -6.13 -8.89 -2.52
N PHE A 73 -6.90 -9.72 -1.83
CA PHE A 73 -6.43 -10.97 -1.28
C PHE A 73 -7.47 -12.05 -1.51
N GLY A 74 -6.99 -13.23 -1.90
CA GLY A 74 -7.90 -14.32 -2.26
C GLY A 74 -8.23 -14.28 -3.74
N GLY A 75 -9.48 -14.51 -4.10
CA GLY A 75 -9.93 -14.49 -5.49
C GLY A 75 -9.64 -15.78 -6.24
N PHE A 76 -9.43 -16.85 -5.52
CA PHE A 76 -9.21 -18.15 -6.12
C PHE A 76 -10.48 -18.70 -6.75
N LEU A 77 -10.34 -19.34 -7.90
CA LEU A 77 -11.37 -20.14 -8.50
C LEU A 77 -12.66 -19.36 -8.82
N GLY A 78 -12.53 -18.08 -9.08
CA GLY A 78 -13.69 -17.27 -9.46
C GLY A 78 -14.61 -16.92 -8.32
N LEU A 79 -14.23 -17.17 -7.09
CA LEU A 79 -15.04 -16.81 -5.92
C LEU A 79 -15.02 -15.32 -5.60
N GLY A 80 -14.36 -14.52 -6.45
CA GLY A 80 -14.23 -13.11 -6.22
C GLY A 80 -13.11 -12.79 -5.26
N GLU A 81 -12.62 -11.57 -5.34
CA GLU A 81 -11.58 -11.10 -4.45
C GLU A 81 -12.19 -10.41 -3.25
N LYS A 82 -11.53 -10.52 -2.13
CA LYS A 82 -11.87 -9.75 -0.94
C LYS A 82 -10.90 -8.58 -0.85
N LEU A 83 -11.44 -7.40 -0.62
CA LEU A 83 -10.66 -6.17 -0.53
C LEU A 83 -10.52 -5.75 0.92
N PHE A 84 -9.34 -5.21 1.25
CA PHE A 84 -9.02 -4.74 2.59
C PHE A 84 -8.44 -3.35 2.51
N ALA A 85 -9.02 -2.40 3.24
CA ALA A 85 -8.44 -1.08 3.37
C ALA A 85 -7.41 -1.13 4.49
N VAL A 86 -6.16 -0.87 4.16
CA VAL A 86 -5.04 -0.90 5.10
C VAL A 86 -4.51 0.52 5.23
N PRO A 87 -4.42 1.08 6.45
CA PRO A 87 -3.84 2.41 6.61
C PRO A 87 -2.45 2.47 5.98
N TRP A 88 -2.19 3.53 5.27
CA TRP A 88 -0.91 3.68 4.58
C TRP A 88 0.28 3.54 5.54
N ASP A 89 0.13 4.06 6.76
CA ASP A 89 1.20 4.00 7.76
C ASP A 89 1.51 2.59 8.26
N ALA A 90 0.62 1.64 8.02
CA ALA A 90 0.87 0.23 8.38
C ALA A 90 1.76 -0.48 7.37
N LEU A 91 1.93 0.08 6.18
CA LEU A 91 2.77 -0.50 5.14
C LEU A 91 4.17 0.06 5.21
N LYS A 92 5.14 -0.80 4.99
CA LYS A 92 6.54 -0.40 4.91
C LYS A 92 7.10 -0.84 3.57
N LEU A 93 7.88 0.05 2.97
CA LEU A 93 8.54 -0.25 1.70
C LEU A 93 9.78 -1.09 1.95
N ASP A 94 9.84 -2.25 1.34
CA ASP A 94 11.03 -3.10 1.34
C ASP A 94 11.78 -2.83 0.03
N THR A 95 12.81 -2.02 0.11
CA THR A 95 13.59 -1.63 -1.06
C THR A 95 14.49 -2.76 -1.57
N GLU A 96 14.80 -3.71 -0.71
CA GLU A 96 15.64 -4.83 -1.09
C GLU A 96 14.90 -5.79 -2.02
N HIS A 97 13.65 -6.11 -1.67
CA HIS A 97 12.83 -7.02 -2.45
C HIS A 97 11.82 -6.30 -3.35
N LYS A 98 11.81 -4.97 -3.33
CA LYS A 98 10.98 -4.13 -4.19
C LYS A 98 9.48 -4.40 -4.02
N ARG A 99 9.07 -4.52 -2.77
CA ARG A 99 7.69 -4.86 -2.40
C ARG A 99 7.32 -4.14 -1.11
N PHE A 100 6.05 -4.27 -0.73
CA PHE A 100 5.60 -3.73 0.54
C PHE A 100 5.45 -4.83 1.58
N VAL A 101 5.66 -4.46 2.83
CA VAL A 101 5.51 -5.37 3.97
C VAL A 101 4.43 -4.83 4.90
N LEU A 102 3.50 -5.70 5.26
CA LEU A 102 2.46 -5.44 6.24
C LEU A 102 2.63 -6.44 7.37
N ASN A 103 2.82 -5.94 8.58
CA ASN A 103 3.13 -6.81 9.71
C ASN A 103 1.85 -7.40 10.32
N VAL A 104 1.22 -8.31 9.60
CA VAL A 104 0.09 -9.11 10.09
C VAL A 104 0.28 -10.55 9.65
N ALA A 105 -0.22 -11.47 10.46
CA ALA A 105 -0.23 -12.87 10.04
C ALA A 105 -1.26 -13.07 8.92
N LYS A 106 -0.97 -13.97 8.01
CA LYS A 106 -1.89 -14.26 6.91
C LYS A 106 -3.25 -14.70 7.42
N ASP A 107 -3.27 -15.51 8.48
CA ASP A 107 -4.53 -15.96 9.09
C ASP A 107 -5.31 -14.80 9.68
N SER A 108 -4.62 -13.81 10.23
CA SER A 108 -5.27 -12.61 10.76
C SER A 108 -5.92 -11.80 9.65
N LEU A 109 -5.31 -11.78 8.48
CA LEU A 109 -5.89 -11.06 7.34
C LEU A 109 -7.18 -11.73 6.86
N ASP A 110 -7.25 -13.06 6.91
CA ASP A 110 -8.46 -13.79 6.56
C ASP A 110 -9.65 -13.36 7.41
N GLY A 111 -9.42 -13.05 8.68
CA GLY A 111 -10.45 -12.59 9.60
C GLY A 111 -10.60 -11.08 9.69
N ALA A 112 -9.82 -10.33 8.93
CA ALA A 112 -9.86 -8.88 9.01
C ALA A 112 -11.14 -8.31 8.38
N PRO A 113 -11.54 -7.11 8.81
CA PRO A 113 -12.64 -6.41 8.15
C PRO A 113 -12.29 -6.16 6.68
N GLY A 114 -13.10 -6.67 5.82
CA GLY A 114 -12.92 -6.51 4.38
C GLY A 114 -14.24 -6.19 3.71
N PHE A 115 -14.20 -6.03 2.40
CA PHE A 115 -15.40 -5.68 1.64
C PHE A 115 -15.28 -6.20 0.20
N ASP A 116 -16.41 -6.26 -0.47
CA ASP A 116 -16.46 -6.61 -1.87
C ASP A 116 -16.27 -5.37 -2.74
N ARG A 117 -15.82 -5.60 -3.96
CA ARG A 117 -15.64 -4.52 -4.93
C ARG A 117 -16.95 -3.73 -5.17
N SER A 118 -18.10 -4.38 -5.01
CA SER A 118 -19.40 -3.76 -5.22
C SER A 118 -19.99 -3.11 -3.98
N ASP A 119 -19.33 -3.21 -2.83
CA ASP A 119 -19.86 -2.74 -1.55
C ASP A 119 -18.77 -2.09 -0.71
N TRP A 120 -18.32 -0.94 -1.16
CA TRP A 120 -17.26 -0.19 -0.46
C TRP A 120 -17.80 0.43 0.82
N PRO A 121 -16.99 0.43 1.90
CA PRO A 121 -17.38 1.09 3.13
C PRO A 121 -17.35 2.61 2.98
N ASP A 122 -18.06 3.29 3.88
CA ASP A 122 -17.94 4.74 4.01
C ASP A 122 -16.66 5.04 4.77
N MET A 123 -15.61 5.37 4.06
CA MET A 123 -14.30 5.62 4.67
C MET A 123 -14.24 6.96 5.41
N ALA A 124 -15.26 7.79 5.26
CA ALA A 124 -15.39 9.03 6.02
C ALA A 124 -16.06 8.82 7.37
N ASP A 125 -16.63 7.65 7.62
CA ASP A 125 -17.27 7.33 8.91
C ASP A 125 -16.20 7.23 9.99
N PRO A 126 -16.26 8.07 11.04
CA PRO A 126 -15.24 8.04 12.09
C PRO A 126 -15.15 6.71 12.83
N THR A 127 -16.26 5.99 12.95
CA THR A 127 -16.26 4.68 13.61
C THR A 127 -15.50 3.67 12.75
N TRP A 128 -15.75 3.66 11.46
CA TRP A 128 -15.03 2.78 10.56
C TRP A 128 -13.54 3.09 10.58
N GLU A 129 -13.19 4.35 10.47
CA GLU A 129 -11.79 4.80 10.48
C GLU A 129 -11.09 4.35 11.76
N LYS A 130 -11.72 4.57 12.90
CA LYS A 130 -11.15 4.18 14.18
C LYS A 130 -10.91 2.68 14.26
N ASN A 131 -11.88 1.89 13.80
CA ASN A 131 -11.79 0.43 13.86
C ASN A 131 -10.69 -0.10 12.95
N ILE A 132 -10.56 0.45 11.76
CA ILE A 132 -9.52 0.03 10.81
C ILE A 132 -8.13 0.35 11.36
N HIS A 133 -7.95 1.57 11.85
CA HIS A 133 -6.65 1.94 12.41
C HIS A 133 -6.29 1.11 13.63
N ALA A 134 -7.27 0.82 14.48
CA ALA A 134 -7.05 -0.02 15.65
C ALA A 134 -6.64 -1.45 15.24
N TYR A 135 -7.26 -1.98 14.21
CA TYR A 135 -6.95 -3.32 13.73
C TYR A 135 -5.49 -3.44 13.29
N TYR A 136 -4.99 -2.43 12.58
CA TYR A 136 -3.63 -2.46 12.05
C TYR A 136 -2.60 -1.76 12.94
N GLY A 137 -3.03 -1.27 14.11
CA GLY A 137 -2.10 -0.68 15.06
C GLY A 137 -1.58 0.70 14.67
N THR A 138 -2.34 1.45 13.92
CA THR A 138 -1.98 2.80 13.50
C THR A 138 -2.91 3.82 14.12
N LYS A 139 -2.57 5.11 13.98
CA LYS A 139 -3.41 6.21 14.42
C LYS A 139 -4.00 6.93 13.23
N PRO A 140 -5.28 7.33 13.29
CA PRO A 140 -5.85 8.13 12.21
C PRO A 140 -5.08 9.43 12.04
N TYR A 141 -4.60 9.71 10.85
CA TYR A 141 -3.86 10.95 10.59
C TYR A 141 -4.76 12.18 10.70
N THR A 142 -6.05 12.02 10.57
CA THR A 142 -7.01 13.11 10.70
C THR A 142 -7.00 13.74 12.08
N ALA A 143 -6.57 12.98 13.09
CA ALA A 143 -6.41 13.54 14.43
C ALA A 143 -5.32 14.61 14.46
N ASP A 144 -4.23 14.41 13.72
CA ASP A 144 -3.16 15.38 13.64
C ASP A 144 -3.60 16.65 12.90
N VAL A 145 -4.37 16.48 11.84
CA VAL A 145 -4.90 17.63 11.09
C VAL A 145 -5.78 18.49 11.98
N ARG A 146 -6.57 17.87 12.83
CA ARG A 146 -7.45 18.60 13.78
C ARG A 146 -6.69 19.38 14.83
N THR A 147 -5.54 18.87 15.23
CA THR A 147 -4.74 19.55 16.25
C THR A 147 -3.95 20.73 15.71
N HIS A 148 -3.80 20.83 14.41
CA HIS A 148 -3.05 21.90 13.77
C HIS A 148 -3.91 23.10 13.37
N ARG A 149 -5.12 23.16 13.85
CA ARG A 149 -5.98 24.29 13.56
C ARG A 149 -5.99 25.33 14.68
#